data_32fb7222c31e183b6c41b866a352dd2a
#
_entry.id   32fb7222c31e183b6c41b866a352dd2a
#
_cell.length_a   1.000
_cell.length_b   1.000
_cell.length_c   1.000
_cell.angle_alpha   90.00
_cell.angle_beta   90.00
_cell.angle_gamma   90.00
#
_symmetry.space_group_name_H-M   'P 1'
#
loop_
_entity.id
_entity.type
_entity.pdbx_description
1 polymer ?
#
loop_
_entity_poly.entity_id
_entity_poly.type
_entity_poly.pdbx_seq_one_letter_code
_entity_poly.pdbx_strand_id
1 'polypeptide(L)'
;MKSFNVYERNESYKAVKNGWSWPAFFFGSVWAMCMQLWLIGLIIFPVQLLLHMLINTLVEMSRNTTGSYAESINLVLFFLILIPVLIRLIFGLYGNSWKRKRLEKSSYRLVKKTYADNKNKAISTCKPLK
;
A
#
# COMPACT_ATOMS: atom_id res chain seq x y z
N MET A 1 4.14 -10.68 19.29
CA MET A 1 4.15 -11.67 18.18
C MET A 1 3.27 -11.20 17.05
N LYS A 2 3.70 -11.33 15.81
CA LYS A 2 2.96 -10.95 14.60
C LYS A 2 2.56 -12.20 13.83
N SER A 3 1.36 -12.21 13.24
CA SER A 3 0.90 -13.33 12.40
C SER A 3 1.52 -13.24 11.01
N PHE A 4 2.09 -14.35 10.54
CA PHE A 4 2.66 -14.49 9.20
C PHE A 4 2.06 -15.68 8.47
N ASN A 5 1.84 -15.49 7.16
CA ASN A 5 1.57 -16.59 6.23
C ASN A 5 2.88 -16.94 5.53
N VAL A 6 3.30 -18.19 5.64
CA VAL A 6 4.50 -18.70 4.99
C VAL A 6 4.10 -19.43 3.73
N TYR A 7 4.70 -19.07 2.63
CA TYR A 7 4.50 -19.60 1.29
C TYR A 7 5.77 -20.28 0.81
N GLU A 8 5.63 -21.36 0.06
CA GLU A 8 6.71 -22.16 -0.51
C GLU A 8 6.54 -22.32 -2.02
N ARG A 9 7.67 -22.31 -2.72
CA ARG A 9 7.79 -22.72 -4.12
C ARG A 9 9.21 -23.20 -4.37
N ASN A 10 9.40 -24.47 -4.80
CA ASN A 10 10.71 -25.07 -5.13
C ASN A 10 11.76 -24.77 -4.05
N GLU A 11 11.50 -25.15 -2.81
CA GLU A 11 12.33 -24.91 -1.63
C GLU A 11 12.58 -23.42 -1.27
N SER A 12 11.96 -22.50 -2.01
CA SER A 12 12.01 -21.07 -1.71
C SER A 12 10.85 -20.66 -0.80
N TYR A 13 11.17 -20.20 0.39
CA TYR A 13 10.18 -19.80 1.41
C TYR A 13 10.03 -18.29 1.48
N LYS A 14 8.79 -17.80 1.48
CA LYS A 14 8.47 -16.38 1.66
C LYS A 14 7.41 -16.20 2.75
N ALA A 15 7.67 -15.33 3.71
CA ALA A 15 6.71 -14.99 4.76
C ALA A 15 6.11 -13.59 4.50
N VAL A 16 4.78 -13.50 4.56
CA VAL A 16 4.03 -12.25 4.46
C VAL A 16 3.26 -12.03 5.75
N LYS A 17 3.46 -10.86 6.35
CA LYS A 17 2.74 -10.44 7.57
C LYS A 17 1.25 -10.27 7.27
N ASN A 18 0.41 -10.72 8.19
CA ASN A 18 -1.02 -10.40 8.16
C ASN A 18 -1.28 -9.02 8.78
N GLY A 19 -2.32 -8.33 8.27
CA GLY A 19 -2.74 -7.03 8.76
C GLY A 19 -2.01 -5.86 8.10
N TRP A 20 -1.85 -4.77 8.83
CA TRP A 20 -1.39 -3.47 8.34
C TRP A 20 0.01 -3.51 7.71
N SER A 21 0.15 -2.82 6.58
CA SER A 21 1.41 -2.67 5.83
C SER A 21 1.91 -1.22 5.88
N TRP A 22 2.81 -0.90 6.81
CA TRP A 22 3.43 0.42 6.91
C TRP A 22 4.13 0.89 5.63
N PRO A 23 4.94 0.04 4.95
CA PRO A 23 5.56 0.45 3.70
C PRO A 23 4.54 0.80 2.60
N ALA A 24 3.44 0.06 2.50
CA ALA A 24 2.39 0.35 1.53
C ALA A 24 1.64 1.65 1.87
N PHE A 25 1.42 1.95 3.14
CA PHE A 25 0.82 3.19 3.59
C PHE A 25 1.67 4.42 3.26
N PHE A 26 2.98 4.39 3.56
CA PHE A 26 3.86 5.53 3.32
C PHE A 26 4.17 5.75 1.84
N PHE A 27 4.49 4.68 1.11
CA PHE A 27 4.94 4.76 -0.28
C PHE A 27 3.83 4.56 -1.32
N GLY A 28 2.63 4.09 -0.92
CA GLY A 28 1.45 3.98 -1.77
C GLY A 28 1.70 3.30 -3.12
N SER A 29 1.44 4.01 -4.22
CA SER A 29 1.60 3.52 -5.59
C SER A 29 3.04 3.15 -5.95
N VAL A 30 4.04 3.88 -5.44
CA VAL A 30 5.47 3.56 -5.63
C VAL A 30 5.81 2.20 -5.00
N TRP A 31 5.30 1.92 -3.79
CA TRP A 31 5.44 0.62 -3.16
C TRP A 31 4.80 -0.50 -3.99
N ALA A 32 3.62 -0.25 -4.59
CA ALA A 32 2.96 -1.22 -5.44
C ALA A 32 3.80 -1.55 -6.68
N MET A 33 4.42 -0.56 -7.30
CA MET A 33 5.35 -0.76 -8.42
C MET A 33 6.57 -1.58 -8.01
N CYS A 34 7.22 -1.25 -6.89
CA CYS A 34 8.35 -2.01 -6.35
C CYS A 34 7.99 -3.46 -6.00
N MET A 35 6.76 -3.69 -5.55
CA MET A 35 6.25 -5.03 -5.28
C MET A 35 5.75 -5.74 -6.55
N GLN A 36 6.01 -5.18 -7.72
CA GLN A 36 5.58 -5.70 -9.03
C GLN A 36 4.04 -5.85 -9.14
N LEU A 37 3.28 -5.07 -8.43
CA LEU A 37 1.84 -4.93 -8.58
C LEU A 37 1.57 -3.85 -9.64
N TRP A 38 2.11 -4.07 -10.85
CA TRP A 38 2.19 -3.07 -11.92
C TRP A 38 0.85 -2.44 -12.26
N LEU A 39 -0.23 -3.24 -12.33
CA LEU A 39 -1.57 -2.74 -12.65
C LEU A 39 -2.04 -1.70 -11.63
N ILE A 40 -1.88 -1.98 -10.34
CA ILE A 40 -2.30 -1.05 -9.27
C ILE A 40 -1.41 0.19 -9.29
N GLY A 41 -0.09 0.03 -9.38
CA GLY A 41 0.86 1.13 -9.41
C GLY A 41 0.66 2.04 -10.62
N LEU A 42 0.50 1.44 -11.81
CA LEU A 42 0.37 2.16 -13.08
C LEU A 42 -0.93 2.96 -13.19
N ILE A 43 -2.02 2.49 -12.58
CA ILE A 43 -3.30 3.21 -12.57
C ILE A 43 -3.30 4.31 -11.49
N ILE A 44 -2.87 3.98 -10.29
CA ILE A 44 -2.99 4.91 -9.15
C ILE A 44 -1.94 6.02 -9.21
N PHE A 45 -0.74 5.74 -9.73
CA PHE A 45 0.34 6.74 -9.79
C PHE A 45 -0.05 7.99 -10.61
N PRO A 46 -0.52 7.89 -11.88
CA PRO A 46 -0.93 9.07 -12.64
C PRO A 46 -2.15 9.77 -12.02
N VAL A 47 -3.08 9.02 -11.43
CA VAL A 47 -4.23 9.61 -10.71
C VAL A 47 -3.73 10.47 -9.53
N GLN A 48 -2.78 9.98 -8.74
CA GLN A 48 -2.18 10.76 -7.65
C GLN A 48 -1.42 11.98 -8.15
N LEU A 49 -0.73 11.87 -9.29
CA LEU A 49 -0.02 13.00 -9.89
C LEU A 49 -0.99 14.11 -10.34
N LEU A 50 -2.04 13.73 -11.07
CA LEU A 50 -3.08 14.67 -11.52
C LEU A 50 -3.78 15.35 -10.33
N LEU A 51 -4.11 14.57 -9.30
CA LEU A 51 -4.72 15.09 -8.08
C LEU A 51 -3.80 16.09 -7.37
N HIS A 52 -2.50 15.80 -7.32
CA HIS A 52 -1.51 16.71 -6.74
C HIS A 52 -1.40 18.01 -7.53
N MET A 53 -1.39 17.95 -8.86
CA MET A 53 -1.40 19.13 -9.72
C MET A 53 -2.66 19.97 -9.50
N LEU A 54 -3.83 19.35 -9.43
CA LEU A 54 -5.11 20.01 -9.18
C LEU A 54 -5.11 20.73 -7.82
N ILE A 55 -4.66 20.05 -6.76
CA ILE A 55 -4.57 20.64 -5.42
C ILE A 55 -3.64 21.87 -5.44
N ASN A 56 -2.47 21.79 -6.06
CA ASN A 56 -1.54 22.91 -6.14
C ASN A 56 -2.17 24.11 -6.88
N THR A 57 -2.85 23.87 -8.00
CA THR A 57 -3.55 24.93 -8.74
C THR A 57 -4.62 25.61 -7.89
N LEU A 58 -5.42 24.85 -7.16
CA LEU A 58 -6.46 25.38 -6.28
C LEU A 58 -5.87 26.14 -5.08
N VAL A 59 -4.75 25.70 -4.54
CA VAL A 59 -4.02 26.43 -3.48
C VAL A 59 -3.56 27.79 -3.99
N GLU A 60 -2.99 27.85 -5.19
CA GLU A 60 -2.59 29.14 -5.80
C GLU A 60 -3.81 30.05 -6.06
N MET A 61 -4.91 29.50 -6.54
CA MET A 61 -6.16 30.25 -6.71
C MET A 61 -6.68 30.79 -5.37
N SER A 62 -6.68 29.98 -4.33
CA SER A 62 -7.13 30.39 -2.99
C SER A 62 -6.30 31.54 -2.42
N ARG A 63 -4.99 31.56 -2.67
CA ARG A 63 -4.09 32.64 -2.22
C ARG A 63 -4.35 33.95 -2.91
N ASN A 64 -4.78 33.92 -4.16
CA ASN A 64 -5.01 35.13 -5.01
C ASN A 64 -6.47 35.61 -4.98
N THR A 65 -7.35 34.92 -4.26
CA THR A 65 -8.78 35.20 -4.19
C THR A 65 -9.16 35.59 -2.75
N THR A 66 -10.04 36.60 -2.63
CA THR A 66 -10.55 37.07 -1.33
C THR A 66 -12.08 36.94 -1.24
N GLY A 67 -12.63 36.99 -0.02
CA GLY A 67 -14.06 36.92 0.22
C GLY A 67 -14.64 35.54 0.14
N SER A 68 -15.94 35.42 -0.12
CA SER A 68 -16.72 34.17 -0.11
C SER A 68 -16.22 33.11 -1.09
N TYR A 69 -15.58 33.51 -2.20
CA TYR A 69 -14.98 32.60 -3.17
C TYR A 69 -13.78 31.85 -2.57
N ALA A 70 -12.95 32.53 -1.77
CA ALA A 70 -11.82 31.89 -1.11
C ALA A 70 -12.29 30.83 -0.11
N GLU A 71 -13.37 31.07 0.64
CA GLU A 71 -13.96 30.10 1.54
C GLU A 71 -14.45 28.85 0.81
N SER A 72 -15.13 29.05 -0.33
CA SER A 72 -15.59 27.94 -1.17
C SER A 72 -14.45 27.10 -1.72
N ILE A 73 -13.36 27.73 -2.19
CA ILE A 73 -12.15 27.03 -2.68
C ILE A 73 -11.52 26.24 -1.53
N ASN A 74 -11.41 26.82 -0.34
CA ASN A 74 -10.82 26.13 0.83
C ASN A 74 -11.64 24.92 1.27
N LEU A 75 -12.97 24.98 1.18
CA LEU A 75 -13.83 23.84 1.44
C LEU A 75 -13.58 22.69 0.44
N VAL A 76 -13.48 23.02 -0.85
CA VAL A 76 -13.15 22.02 -1.89
C VAL A 76 -11.77 21.43 -1.66
N LEU A 77 -10.78 22.24 -1.33
CA LEU A 77 -9.43 21.80 -1.00
C LEU A 77 -9.41 20.84 0.18
N PHE A 78 -10.18 21.11 1.23
CA PHE A 78 -10.28 20.22 2.38
C PHE A 78 -10.71 18.80 1.98
N PHE A 79 -11.76 18.68 1.16
CA PHE A 79 -12.22 17.39 0.68
C PHE A 79 -11.23 16.73 -0.29
N LEU A 80 -10.58 17.50 -1.17
CA LEU A 80 -9.59 16.96 -2.10
C LEU A 80 -8.34 16.42 -1.40
N ILE A 81 -7.89 17.04 -0.30
CA ILE A 81 -6.75 16.57 0.49
C ILE A 81 -7.06 15.25 1.22
N LEU A 82 -8.34 14.97 1.53
CA LEU A 82 -8.73 13.70 2.12
C LEU A 82 -8.55 12.51 1.16
N ILE A 83 -8.67 12.71 -0.15
CA ILE A 83 -8.56 11.62 -1.14
C ILE A 83 -7.19 10.93 -1.11
N PRO A 84 -6.04 11.62 -1.18
CA PRO A 84 -4.72 10.99 -1.04
C PRO A 84 -4.55 10.23 0.28
N VAL A 85 -5.10 10.76 1.37
CA VAL A 85 -5.04 10.11 2.69
C VAL A 85 -5.82 8.81 2.67
N LEU A 86 -7.04 8.80 2.13
CA LEU A 86 -7.86 7.60 1.98
C LEU A 86 -7.17 6.55 1.10
N ILE A 87 -6.56 6.96 -0.02
CA ILE A 87 -5.78 6.06 -0.88
C ILE A 87 -4.66 5.41 -0.07
N ARG A 88 -3.89 6.17 0.71
CA ARG A 88 -2.81 5.62 1.55
C ARG A 88 -3.33 4.66 2.62
N LEU A 89 -4.48 4.95 3.23
CA LEU A 89 -5.13 4.04 4.18
C LEU A 89 -5.49 2.70 3.51
N ILE A 90 -6.06 2.74 2.30
CA ILE A 90 -6.37 1.54 1.52
C ILE A 90 -5.10 0.73 1.24
N PHE A 91 -4.01 1.37 0.83
CA PHE A 91 -2.72 0.70 0.64
C PHE A 91 -2.18 0.07 1.93
N GLY A 92 -2.32 0.76 3.06
CA GLY A 92 -1.95 0.24 4.38
C GLY A 92 -2.72 -1.02 4.76
N LEU A 93 -4.04 -1.01 4.54
CA LEU A 93 -4.94 -2.12 4.87
C LEU A 93 -4.75 -3.32 3.93
N TYR A 94 -4.70 -3.08 2.62
CA TYR A 94 -4.73 -4.13 1.61
C TYR A 94 -3.35 -4.53 1.08
N GLY A 95 -2.29 -3.77 1.33
CA GLY A 95 -0.96 -4.00 0.76
C GLY A 95 -0.42 -5.41 1.02
N ASN A 96 -0.53 -5.92 2.24
CA ASN A 96 -0.12 -7.29 2.55
C ASN A 96 -1.03 -8.35 1.90
N SER A 97 -2.32 -8.07 1.72
CA SER A 97 -3.27 -8.96 1.04
C SER A 97 -2.96 -9.06 -0.45
N TRP A 98 -2.66 -7.95 -1.11
CA TRP A 98 -2.24 -7.94 -2.53
C TRP A 98 -0.94 -8.70 -2.74
N LYS A 99 0.02 -8.56 -1.81
CA LYS A 99 1.26 -9.32 -1.84
C LYS A 99 1.03 -10.83 -1.72
N ARG A 100 0.12 -11.26 -0.86
CA ARG A 100 -0.28 -12.67 -0.75
C ARG A 100 -0.89 -13.20 -2.04
N LYS A 101 -1.92 -12.52 -2.57
CA LYS A 101 -2.57 -12.89 -3.84
C LYS A 101 -1.58 -12.99 -4.98
N ARG A 102 -0.57 -12.11 -5.00
CA ARG A 102 0.48 -12.18 -6.00
C ARG A 102 1.36 -13.42 -5.86
N LEU A 103 1.76 -13.77 -4.64
CA LEU A 103 2.53 -14.99 -4.39
C LEU A 103 1.76 -16.23 -4.85
N GLU A 104 0.46 -16.29 -4.56
CA GLU A 104 -0.43 -17.36 -5.01
C GLU A 104 -0.50 -17.44 -6.54
N LYS A 105 -0.63 -16.29 -7.23
CA LYS A 105 -0.55 -16.23 -8.71
C LYS A 105 0.82 -16.65 -9.26
N SER A 106 1.90 -16.53 -8.48
CA SER A 106 3.26 -16.94 -8.85
C SER A 106 3.56 -18.38 -8.46
N SER A 107 2.54 -19.23 -8.29
CA SER A 107 2.65 -20.64 -7.95
C SER A 107 3.30 -20.92 -6.58
N TYR A 108 3.27 -19.94 -5.67
CA TYR A 108 3.61 -20.18 -4.27
C TYR A 108 2.41 -20.77 -3.54
N ARG A 109 2.62 -21.86 -2.81
CA ARG A 109 1.59 -22.51 -2.00
C ARG A 109 1.71 -22.08 -0.55
N LEU A 110 0.58 -21.84 0.11
CA LEU A 110 0.52 -21.57 1.55
C LEU A 110 0.87 -22.86 2.31
N VAL A 111 1.98 -22.82 3.05
CA VAL A 111 2.43 -23.98 3.87
C VAL A 111 1.85 -23.88 5.27
N LYS A 112 2.00 -22.75 5.93
CA LYS A 112 1.61 -22.56 7.33
C LYS A 112 1.31 -21.13 7.68
N LYS A 113 0.34 -20.95 8.58
CA LYS A 113 0.17 -19.68 9.33
C LYS A 113 0.90 -19.82 10.65
N THR A 114 1.80 -18.90 10.95
CA THR A 114 2.60 -18.96 12.20
C THR A 114 2.69 -17.58 12.86
N TYR A 115 2.94 -17.59 14.15
CA TYR A 115 3.20 -16.38 14.93
C TYR A 115 4.70 -16.27 15.18
N ALA A 116 5.29 -15.15 14.81
CA ALA A 116 6.72 -14.90 15.00
C ALA A 116 6.97 -13.40 15.19
N ASP A 117 8.16 -13.06 15.69
CA ASP A 117 8.58 -11.67 15.84
C ASP A 117 9.07 -11.10 14.51
N ASN A 118 9.73 -11.94 13.70
CA ASN A 118 10.37 -11.62 12.43
C ASN A 118 9.99 -12.59 11.31
N LYS A 119 10.13 -12.12 10.05
CA LYS A 119 9.94 -12.96 8.85
C LYS A 119 10.87 -14.17 8.82
N ASN A 120 12.13 -13.99 9.18
CA ASN A 120 13.13 -15.07 9.17
C ASN A 120 12.78 -16.15 10.17
N LYS A 121 12.32 -15.79 11.37
CA LYS A 121 11.84 -16.72 12.38
C LYS A 121 10.58 -17.46 11.94
N ALA A 122 9.68 -16.79 11.22
CA ALA A 122 8.51 -17.43 10.62
C ALA A 122 8.90 -18.46 9.55
N ILE A 123 9.91 -18.17 8.73
CA ILE A 123 10.42 -19.08 7.71
C ILE A 123 11.14 -20.27 8.33
N SER A 124 12.00 -20.05 9.34
CA SER A 124 12.73 -21.13 10.01
C SER A 124 11.82 -22.16 10.67
N THR A 125 10.64 -21.75 11.14
CA THR A 125 9.64 -22.66 11.71
C THR A 125 9.03 -23.61 10.67
N CYS A 126 9.14 -23.29 9.39
CA CYS A 126 8.56 -24.07 8.29
C CYS A 126 9.60 -24.82 7.47
N LYS A 127 10.89 -24.48 7.62
CA LYS A 127 11.99 -25.16 6.94
C LYS A 127 12.24 -26.52 7.60
N PRO A 128 12.23 -27.64 6.85
CA PRO A 128 12.59 -28.91 7.44
C PRO A 128 14.00 -28.82 8.00
N LEU A 129 14.19 -29.28 9.24
CA LEU A 129 15.52 -29.50 9.83
C LEU A 129 16.23 -30.53 8.93
N LYS A 130 17.27 -30.09 8.25
CA LYS A 130 18.21 -30.97 7.56
C LYS A 130 19.10 -31.67 8.56
#